data_ea5a2a466f1605418bd23f3dd66329b8
#
_entry.id   ea5a2a466f1605418bd23f3dd66329b8
#
_cell.length_a   1.000
_cell.length_b   1.000
_cell.length_c   1.000
_cell.angle_alpha   90.00
_cell.angle_beta   90.00
_cell.angle_gamma   90.00
#
_symmetry.space_group_name_H-M   'P 1'
#
loop_
_entity.id
_entity.type
_entity.pdbx_description
1 polymer ?
#
loop_
_entity_poly.entity_id
_entity_poly.type
_entity_poly.pdbx_seq_one_letter_code
_entity_poly.pdbx_strand_id
1 'polypeptide(L)'
;MKRFLTVLALTMAPVILAGAAAADLILINGRVYTLDPAKPWAEAVAVAGDRIVAVGTVAEIRALAGPDTRTVDLAGGFALPGFNDAHVHTEATGQLLVGANLLDVHEPKAFTDRLRAAAARLPKGSWITRGDWGAYEQWKAGSTGAQGAQGAQGAQGAQGAQGARGAGPFTPHRDQVDPVTPDHPVFVNRFDRSMYLANSLALRLAGITESTRAPEGGEIVKDAQGRLTGILKGSAADQVRKAIPATPFEQRLVQVRAVMQEAREGGVTTIQDLTSAEQLQAYQTLKRRGELTLRINIRPTLYEVEHVAALGMSRGFGDEWLKLVGFKAWVDGIMGSSAALFFEPFNHDPRNRGILRHVMFPEGREGAAMSMKAGDHYTAFPPGNLERLVKAAAKLGVPPHVHAIGDLGNRILLDVYERVLTEENLLDTDHRWRVIHAQTIHPDDYPRFGKLKLVAEVNPYHISDDMRWMEERIGKERSKGAYPFRKLKQAGAVLVFGSDSPGTNAARYYLSPVYGLYAAVTRQTLTGEPKEGWFPDQRLTIEEAIEAYTKGPAWASFEEEIKGTLAPGKLADIAVFDRNLVEVGKTQPAELLKAKVRYTIVGGKIVHDATRSTRMNGL
;
A
#
# COMPACT_ATOMS: atom_id res chain seq x y z
N MET A 1 -7.68 -54.68 61.51
CA MET A 1 -7.00 -53.47 61.06
C MET A 1 -7.85 -52.70 60.07
N LYS A 2 -8.56 -51.70 60.57
CA LYS A 2 -9.45 -50.86 59.75
C LYS A 2 -8.69 -49.58 59.29
N ARG A 3 -8.52 -49.41 58.00
CA ARG A 3 -7.93 -48.17 57.44
C ARG A 3 -9.01 -47.14 57.25
N PHE A 4 -8.88 -46.01 57.96
CA PHE A 4 -9.68 -44.80 57.73
C PHE A 4 -9.12 -44.05 56.50
N LEU A 5 -9.93 -43.84 55.49
CA LEU A 5 -9.70 -42.88 54.39
C LEU A 5 -10.27 -41.52 54.86
N THR A 6 -9.38 -40.56 55.06
CA THR A 6 -9.78 -39.18 55.30
C THR A 6 -9.90 -38.49 53.93
N VAL A 7 -11.10 -38.13 53.53
CA VAL A 7 -11.38 -37.30 52.35
C VAL A 7 -11.16 -35.85 52.73
N LEU A 8 -10.14 -35.22 52.14
CA LEU A 8 -9.87 -33.80 52.29
C LEU A 8 -10.76 -33.05 51.27
N ALA A 9 -11.83 -32.40 51.75
CA ALA A 9 -12.67 -31.52 50.94
C ALA A 9 -11.89 -30.20 50.74
N LEU A 10 -11.39 -29.98 49.52
CA LEU A 10 -10.82 -28.69 49.12
C LEU A 10 -11.97 -27.71 48.88
N THR A 11 -12.22 -26.84 49.83
CA THR A 11 -13.12 -25.67 49.62
C THR A 11 -12.39 -24.68 48.71
N MET A 12 -12.84 -24.57 47.46
CA MET A 12 -12.46 -23.45 46.59
C MET A 12 -13.04 -22.16 47.18
N ALA A 13 -12.19 -21.35 47.78
CA ALA A 13 -12.53 -19.97 48.11
C ALA A 13 -12.73 -19.18 46.79
N PRO A 14 -13.77 -18.34 46.69
CA PRO A 14 -13.89 -17.47 45.53
C PRO A 14 -12.69 -16.51 45.52
N VAL A 15 -11.91 -16.55 44.46
CA VAL A 15 -10.92 -15.50 44.16
C VAL A 15 -11.72 -14.22 43.93
N ILE A 16 -11.78 -13.38 44.95
CA ILE A 16 -12.27 -12.00 44.81
C ILE A 16 -11.26 -11.33 43.88
N LEU A 17 -11.61 -11.13 42.62
CA LEU A 17 -10.88 -10.22 41.73
C LEU A 17 -10.88 -8.86 42.42
N ALA A 18 -9.72 -8.43 42.86
CA ALA A 18 -9.47 -7.05 43.30
C ALA A 18 -9.98 -6.13 42.19
N GLY A 19 -10.80 -5.13 42.55
CA GLY A 19 -11.64 -4.32 41.67
C GLY A 19 -10.96 -3.99 40.34
N ALA A 20 -11.43 -4.62 39.28
CA ALA A 20 -11.10 -4.21 37.94
C ALA A 20 -11.63 -2.78 37.77
N ALA A 21 -10.75 -1.85 37.39
CA ALA A 21 -11.17 -0.49 37.06
C ALA A 21 -12.32 -0.56 36.05
N ALA A 22 -13.34 0.29 36.22
CA ALA A 22 -14.46 0.36 35.29
C ALA A 22 -13.93 0.62 33.86
N ALA A 23 -14.60 0.07 32.87
CA ALA A 23 -14.24 0.31 31.48
C ALA A 23 -14.49 1.79 31.11
N ASP A 24 -13.59 2.38 30.33
CA ASP A 24 -13.76 3.76 29.82
C ASP A 24 -14.73 3.79 28.63
N LEU A 25 -14.73 2.70 27.85
CA LEU A 25 -15.57 2.54 26.65
C LEU A 25 -16.10 1.12 26.58
N ILE A 26 -17.39 0.97 26.31
CA ILE A 26 -17.99 -0.31 25.93
C ILE A 26 -18.67 -0.19 24.57
N LEU A 27 -18.42 -1.20 23.71
CA LEU A 27 -19.10 -1.41 22.44
C LEU A 27 -20.06 -2.56 22.63
N ILE A 28 -21.35 -2.37 22.38
CA ILE A 28 -22.40 -3.36 22.66
C ILE A 28 -23.31 -3.57 21.45
N ASN A 29 -24.08 -4.65 21.46
CA ASN A 29 -25.05 -4.99 20.42
C ASN A 29 -24.41 -5.10 19.02
N GLY A 30 -23.19 -5.64 18.93
CA GLY A 30 -22.46 -5.86 17.69
C GLY A 30 -22.35 -7.32 17.30
N ARG A 31 -21.81 -7.55 16.10
CA ARG A 31 -21.25 -8.84 15.67
C ARG A 31 -19.73 -8.68 15.70
N VAL A 32 -19.08 -9.13 16.76
CA VAL A 32 -17.65 -8.95 16.99
C VAL A 32 -16.91 -10.18 16.49
N TYR A 33 -16.16 -10.04 15.40
CA TYR A 33 -15.26 -11.06 14.87
C TYR A 33 -13.86 -10.82 15.43
N THR A 34 -13.48 -11.62 16.43
CA THR A 34 -12.29 -11.35 17.25
C THR A 34 -10.98 -11.77 16.60
N LEU A 35 -10.99 -12.70 15.66
CA LEU A 35 -9.85 -13.45 15.14
C LEU A 35 -9.04 -14.19 16.23
N ASP A 36 -9.54 -14.27 17.45
CA ASP A 36 -9.02 -15.12 18.51
C ASP A 36 -9.64 -16.53 18.36
N PRO A 37 -8.83 -17.58 18.13
CA PRO A 37 -9.35 -18.95 18.02
C PRO A 37 -10.12 -19.43 19.25
N ALA A 38 -9.78 -18.92 20.44
CA ALA A 38 -10.43 -19.32 21.69
C ALA A 38 -11.87 -18.74 21.81
N LYS A 39 -12.13 -17.60 21.20
CA LYS A 39 -13.46 -16.94 21.20
C LYS A 39 -13.67 -16.21 19.87
N PRO A 40 -13.93 -16.91 18.74
CA PRO A 40 -13.95 -16.29 17.41
C PRO A 40 -15.03 -15.21 17.24
N TRP A 41 -16.12 -15.30 18.00
CA TRP A 41 -17.24 -14.37 17.93
C TRP A 41 -17.68 -13.92 19.32
N ALA A 42 -18.12 -12.67 19.38
CA ALA A 42 -18.72 -12.06 20.57
C ALA A 42 -19.79 -11.03 20.16
N GLU A 43 -20.43 -10.39 21.16
CA GLU A 43 -21.47 -9.38 20.96
C GLU A 43 -21.01 -7.97 21.40
N ALA A 44 -19.95 -7.93 22.21
CA ALA A 44 -19.53 -6.70 22.89
C ALA A 44 -18.04 -6.72 23.26
N VAL A 45 -17.47 -5.53 23.45
CA VAL A 45 -16.07 -5.29 23.84
C VAL A 45 -16.02 -4.23 24.93
N ALA A 46 -15.21 -4.45 25.98
CA ALA A 46 -14.88 -3.45 26.99
C ALA A 46 -13.44 -3.00 26.85
N VAL A 47 -13.21 -1.70 26.98
CA VAL A 47 -11.90 -1.03 26.85
C VAL A 47 -11.63 -0.20 28.08
N ALA A 48 -10.40 -0.29 28.62
CA ALA A 48 -9.88 0.61 29.64
C ALA A 48 -8.51 1.15 29.19
N GLY A 49 -8.35 2.44 29.21
CA GLY A 49 -7.19 3.12 28.63
C GLY A 49 -7.08 2.81 27.14
N ASP A 50 -5.95 2.26 26.73
CA ASP A 50 -5.68 1.86 25.34
C ASP A 50 -5.83 0.34 25.10
N ARG A 51 -6.36 -0.43 26.09
CA ARG A 51 -6.43 -1.89 26.06
C ARG A 51 -7.84 -2.43 26.09
N ILE A 52 -8.04 -3.55 25.39
CA ILE A 52 -9.22 -4.38 25.56
C ILE A 52 -9.11 -5.09 26.91
N VAL A 53 -10.13 -4.95 27.76
CA VAL A 53 -10.18 -5.62 29.07
C VAL A 53 -11.09 -6.85 29.06
N ALA A 54 -12.11 -6.86 28.20
CA ALA A 54 -12.99 -8.01 28.03
C ALA A 54 -13.65 -8.03 26.64
N VAL A 55 -13.97 -9.23 26.18
CA VAL A 55 -14.77 -9.50 24.98
C VAL A 55 -15.77 -10.61 25.33
N GLY A 56 -17.06 -10.37 25.11
CA GLY A 56 -18.09 -11.33 25.53
C GLY A 56 -19.49 -10.97 25.07
N THR A 57 -20.47 -11.43 25.85
CA THR A 57 -21.89 -11.07 25.69
C THR A 57 -22.15 -9.64 26.13
N VAL A 58 -23.25 -9.08 25.69
CA VAL A 58 -23.68 -7.73 26.12
C VAL A 58 -23.81 -7.65 27.64
N ALA A 59 -24.34 -8.69 28.29
CA ALA A 59 -24.53 -8.72 29.75
C ALA A 59 -23.18 -8.68 30.50
N GLU A 60 -22.22 -9.51 30.08
CA GLU A 60 -20.88 -9.55 30.68
C GLU A 60 -20.17 -8.20 30.56
N ILE A 61 -20.26 -7.55 29.40
CA ILE A 61 -19.57 -6.30 29.12
C ILE A 61 -20.24 -5.11 29.84
N ARG A 62 -21.58 -5.08 29.93
CA ARG A 62 -22.31 -4.05 30.70
C ARG A 62 -21.97 -4.08 32.18
N ALA A 63 -21.68 -5.26 32.74
CA ALA A 63 -21.28 -5.40 34.15
C ALA A 63 -19.93 -4.70 34.47
N LEU A 64 -19.12 -4.36 33.46
CA LEU A 64 -17.87 -3.65 33.60
C LEU A 64 -18.01 -2.13 33.47
N ALA A 65 -19.24 -1.64 33.18
CA ALA A 65 -19.48 -0.21 33.04
C ALA A 65 -19.56 0.48 34.38
N GLY A 66 -18.93 1.62 34.51
CA GLY A 66 -19.06 2.57 35.64
C GLY A 66 -19.81 3.84 35.23
N PRO A 67 -19.94 4.82 36.15
CA PRO A 67 -20.68 6.06 35.90
C PRO A 67 -20.16 6.86 34.69
N ASP A 68 -18.84 6.84 34.47
CA ASP A 68 -18.17 7.61 33.42
C ASP A 68 -17.93 6.80 32.14
N THR A 69 -18.39 5.53 32.10
CA THR A 69 -18.20 4.65 30.93
C THR A 69 -18.99 5.17 29.73
N ARG A 70 -18.29 5.46 28.64
CA ARG A 70 -18.93 5.73 27.36
C ARG A 70 -19.47 4.45 26.76
N THR A 71 -20.78 4.41 26.49
CA THR A 71 -21.42 3.29 25.80
C THR A 71 -21.67 3.67 24.34
N VAL A 72 -21.24 2.78 23.41
CA VAL A 72 -21.55 2.86 21.98
C VAL A 72 -22.36 1.64 21.61
N ASP A 73 -23.60 1.86 21.18
CA ASP A 73 -24.45 0.82 20.60
C ASP A 73 -24.10 0.64 19.13
N LEU A 74 -23.60 -0.54 18.78
CA LEU A 74 -23.22 -0.87 17.42
C LEU A 74 -24.43 -1.19 16.52
N ALA A 75 -25.62 -1.35 17.10
CA ALA A 75 -26.87 -1.62 16.38
C ALA A 75 -26.72 -2.71 15.30
N GLY A 76 -26.12 -3.85 15.68
CA GLY A 76 -25.83 -4.97 14.77
C GLY A 76 -24.62 -4.78 13.87
N GLY A 77 -23.87 -3.69 14.01
CA GLY A 77 -22.64 -3.42 13.25
C GLY A 77 -21.59 -4.52 13.45
N PHE A 78 -20.75 -4.71 12.44
CA PHE A 78 -19.70 -5.70 12.42
C PHE A 78 -18.38 -5.11 12.90
N ALA A 79 -17.88 -5.58 14.03
CA ALA A 79 -16.61 -5.16 14.61
C ALA A 79 -15.53 -6.23 14.40
N LEU A 80 -14.31 -5.79 14.08
CA LEU A 80 -13.14 -6.65 13.93
C LEU A 80 -11.88 -5.87 14.35
N PRO A 81 -10.71 -6.54 14.52
CA PRO A 81 -9.45 -5.83 14.73
C PRO A 81 -9.24 -4.81 13.63
N GLY A 82 -8.78 -3.62 13.99
CA GLY A 82 -8.44 -2.59 13.02
C GLY A 82 -7.46 -3.12 11.97
N PHE A 83 -7.65 -2.75 10.72
CA PHE A 83 -6.79 -3.20 9.64
C PHE A 83 -5.37 -2.65 9.82
N ASN A 84 -4.39 -3.50 9.52
CA ASN A 84 -2.97 -3.18 9.50
C ASN A 84 -2.49 -3.28 8.04
N ASP A 85 -2.38 -2.14 7.37
CA ASP A 85 -1.94 -2.09 5.98
C ASP A 85 -0.43 -2.26 5.91
N ALA A 86 0.01 -3.41 5.39
CA ALA A 86 1.42 -3.80 5.41
C ALA A 86 2.30 -3.00 4.43
N HIS A 87 1.73 -2.18 3.54
CA HIS A 87 2.51 -1.46 2.52
C HIS A 87 1.88 -0.14 2.12
N VAL A 88 2.49 0.96 2.55
CA VAL A 88 2.02 2.31 2.24
C VAL A 88 3.21 3.21 1.87
N HIS A 89 2.97 4.16 0.97
CA HIS A 89 3.84 5.28 0.63
C HIS A 89 3.17 6.59 1.06
N THR A 90 3.23 6.89 2.35
CA THR A 90 2.49 8.02 2.97
C THR A 90 2.79 9.36 2.30
N GLU A 91 4.05 9.63 1.94
CA GLU A 91 4.40 10.87 1.26
C GLU A 91 3.68 11.01 -0.09
N ALA A 92 3.71 9.96 -0.90
CA ALA A 92 3.06 9.95 -2.20
C ALA A 92 1.53 10.04 -2.11
N THR A 93 0.94 9.30 -1.16
CA THR A 93 -0.50 9.32 -0.87
C THR A 93 -0.93 10.71 -0.40
N GLY A 94 -0.22 11.30 0.55
CA GLY A 94 -0.51 12.64 1.07
C GLY A 94 -0.41 13.72 0.01
N GLN A 95 0.56 13.64 -0.89
CA GLN A 95 0.68 14.57 -2.02
C GLN A 95 -0.55 14.51 -2.94
N LEU A 96 -1.09 13.32 -3.22
CA LEU A 96 -2.30 13.18 -4.05
C LEU A 96 -3.57 13.62 -3.31
N LEU A 97 -3.69 13.31 -2.01
CA LEU A 97 -4.84 13.68 -1.21
C LEU A 97 -4.97 15.21 -1.03
N VAL A 98 -3.86 15.89 -0.77
CA VAL A 98 -3.83 17.35 -0.57
C VAL A 98 -3.78 18.10 -1.90
N GLY A 99 -3.07 17.57 -2.88
CA GLY A 99 -2.90 18.15 -4.21
C GLY A 99 -4.10 17.91 -5.14
N ALA A 100 -3.79 17.64 -6.41
CA ALA A 100 -4.79 17.34 -7.42
C ALA A 100 -4.81 15.83 -7.73
N ASN A 101 -5.84 15.13 -7.29
CA ASN A 101 -6.09 13.76 -7.74
C ASN A 101 -6.72 13.80 -9.15
N LEU A 102 -5.98 13.35 -10.15
CA LEU A 102 -6.39 13.35 -11.55
C LEU A 102 -6.56 11.92 -12.12
N LEU A 103 -6.49 10.89 -11.27
CA LEU A 103 -6.49 9.49 -11.67
C LEU A 103 -7.63 9.11 -12.63
N ASP A 104 -8.83 9.54 -12.35
CA ASP A 104 -10.05 9.27 -13.14
C ASP A 104 -10.37 10.33 -14.19
N VAL A 105 -9.49 11.30 -14.39
CA VAL A 105 -9.70 12.41 -15.31
C VAL A 105 -9.28 12.02 -16.73
N HIS A 106 -10.19 12.18 -17.67
CA HIS A 106 -10.00 11.85 -19.09
C HIS A 106 -10.57 12.93 -20.03
N GLU A 107 -10.98 14.10 -19.49
CA GLU A 107 -11.52 15.21 -20.27
C GLU A 107 -11.03 16.58 -19.76
N PRO A 108 -10.95 17.61 -20.63
CA PRO A 108 -10.39 18.92 -20.29
C PRO A 108 -11.07 19.59 -19.10
N LYS A 109 -12.40 19.56 -19.05
CA LYS A 109 -13.17 20.25 -18.00
C LYS A 109 -12.88 19.67 -16.62
N ALA A 110 -12.96 18.35 -16.47
CA ALA A 110 -12.67 17.70 -15.20
C ALA A 110 -11.21 17.94 -14.76
N PHE A 111 -10.27 17.95 -15.71
CA PHE A 111 -8.86 18.23 -15.46
C PHE A 111 -8.65 19.61 -14.85
N THR A 112 -9.21 20.64 -15.51
CA THR A 112 -9.10 22.04 -15.04
C THR A 112 -9.84 22.28 -13.73
N ASP A 113 -11.02 21.67 -13.54
CA ASP A 113 -11.80 21.82 -12.31
C ASP A 113 -11.06 21.22 -11.09
N ARG A 114 -10.41 20.06 -11.25
CA ARG A 114 -9.59 19.45 -10.20
C ARG A 114 -8.37 20.31 -9.84
N LEU A 115 -7.67 20.86 -10.85
CA LEU A 115 -6.54 21.75 -10.62
C LEU A 115 -6.97 23.08 -9.97
N ARG A 116 -8.10 23.66 -10.40
CA ARG A 116 -8.69 24.85 -9.76
C ARG A 116 -9.02 24.59 -8.29
N ALA A 117 -9.63 23.46 -7.99
CA ALA A 117 -9.96 23.08 -6.62
C ALA A 117 -8.71 22.87 -5.75
N ALA A 118 -7.63 22.31 -6.31
CA ALA A 118 -6.34 22.18 -5.62
C ALA A 118 -5.72 23.57 -5.37
N ALA A 119 -5.69 24.45 -6.39
CA ALA A 119 -5.16 25.82 -6.27
C ALA A 119 -5.90 26.64 -5.20
N ALA A 120 -7.22 26.47 -5.09
CA ALA A 120 -8.03 27.18 -4.09
C ALA A 120 -7.75 26.76 -2.63
N ARG A 121 -7.19 25.55 -2.43
CA ARG A 121 -6.89 25.02 -1.09
C ARG A 121 -5.46 25.25 -0.65
N LEU A 122 -4.53 25.37 -1.59
CA LEU A 122 -3.12 25.49 -1.30
C LEU A 122 -2.69 26.94 -1.11
N PRO A 123 -1.71 27.23 -0.24
CA PRO A 123 -1.10 28.55 -0.16
C PRO A 123 -0.55 28.99 -1.52
N LYS A 124 -0.70 30.29 -1.87
CA LYS A 124 -0.13 30.84 -3.10
C LYS A 124 1.35 30.54 -3.24
N GLY A 125 1.79 30.21 -4.43
CA GLY A 125 3.16 29.79 -4.72
C GLY A 125 3.44 28.31 -4.47
N SER A 126 2.52 27.55 -3.84
CA SER A 126 2.67 26.10 -3.69
C SER A 126 2.65 25.40 -5.04
N TRP A 127 3.55 24.46 -5.23
CA TRP A 127 3.57 23.60 -6.40
C TRP A 127 2.42 22.58 -6.34
N ILE A 128 1.74 22.38 -7.45
CA ILE A 128 0.77 21.29 -7.65
C ILE A 128 1.50 20.22 -8.46
N THR A 129 1.80 19.10 -7.81
CA THR A 129 2.62 18.02 -8.39
C THR A 129 1.87 16.69 -8.40
N ARG A 130 2.35 15.72 -9.19
CA ARG A 130 1.74 14.40 -9.39
C ARG A 130 0.41 14.50 -10.13
N GLY A 131 -0.62 13.82 -9.67
CA GLY A 131 -1.97 13.83 -10.25
C GLY A 131 -2.32 12.53 -10.96
N ASP A 132 -1.38 11.90 -11.64
CA ASP A 132 -1.50 10.58 -12.30
C ASP A 132 -2.73 10.50 -13.25
N TRP A 133 -2.98 11.52 -14.11
CA TRP A 133 -4.16 11.55 -14.99
C TRP A 133 -4.21 10.41 -15.99
N GLY A 134 -5.42 10.06 -16.42
CA GLY A 134 -5.66 9.07 -17.46
C GLY A 134 -5.53 7.63 -17.01
N ALA A 135 -5.39 7.37 -15.70
CA ALA A 135 -5.31 6.01 -15.18
C ALA A 135 -6.54 5.18 -15.54
N TYR A 136 -7.72 5.80 -15.57
CA TYR A 136 -8.99 5.14 -15.88
C TYR A 136 -9.48 5.31 -17.32
N GLU A 137 -8.70 5.88 -18.22
CA GLU A 137 -9.05 5.94 -19.65
C GLU A 137 -9.31 4.56 -20.24
N GLN A 138 -8.60 3.55 -19.73
CA GLN A 138 -8.72 2.15 -20.13
C GLN A 138 -9.93 1.43 -19.50
N TRP A 139 -10.63 2.07 -18.56
CA TRP A 139 -11.74 1.46 -17.82
C TRP A 139 -13.12 1.71 -18.45
N LYS A 140 -13.20 2.26 -19.64
CA LYS A 140 -14.47 2.40 -20.34
C LYS A 140 -15.08 1.02 -20.57
N ALA A 141 -16.32 0.83 -20.12
CA ALA A 141 -17.07 -0.40 -20.36
C ALA A 141 -17.05 -0.72 -21.86
N GLY A 142 -16.54 -1.90 -22.25
CA GLY A 142 -16.47 -2.34 -23.64
C GLY A 142 -15.11 -2.20 -24.33
N SER A 143 -14.09 -1.61 -23.71
CA SER A 143 -12.74 -1.71 -24.25
C SER A 143 -12.16 -3.09 -23.94
N THR A 144 -12.27 -4.04 -24.86
CA THR A 144 -11.42 -5.23 -24.87
C THR A 144 -9.97 -4.76 -24.93
N GLY A 145 -9.08 -5.33 -24.10
CA GLY A 145 -7.72 -4.86 -23.80
C GLY A 145 -6.74 -4.56 -24.94
N ALA A 146 -7.17 -4.66 -26.21
CA ALA A 146 -6.31 -4.48 -27.37
C ALA A 146 -5.98 -3.02 -27.75
N GLN A 147 -6.69 -2.01 -27.20
CA GLN A 147 -6.48 -0.61 -27.60
C GLN A 147 -5.63 0.22 -26.63
N GLY A 148 -5.31 -0.30 -25.45
CA GLY A 148 -4.50 0.41 -24.44
C GLY A 148 -2.98 0.35 -24.64
N ALA A 149 -2.48 -0.61 -25.40
CA ALA A 149 -1.03 -0.84 -25.55
C ALA A 149 -0.37 -0.03 -26.68
N GLN A 150 -1.13 0.61 -27.55
CA GLN A 150 -0.57 1.38 -28.69
C GLN A 150 -0.03 2.78 -28.32
N GLY A 151 -0.16 3.21 -27.07
CA GLY A 151 0.36 4.50 -26.61
C GLY A 151 1.86 4.57 -26.30
N ALA A 152 2.58 3.45 -26.33
CA ALA A 152 4.00 3.38 -25.97
C ALA A 152 4.96 3.25 -27.17
N GLN A 153 4.46 3.28 -28.40
CA GLN A 153 5.33 3.26 -29.57
C GLN A 153 5.52 4.67 -30.12
N GLY A 154 6.77 5.06 -30.23
CA GLY A 154 7.20 6.31 -30.82
C GLY A 154 6.60 6.54 -32.20
N ALA A 155 6.20 7.78 -32.43
CA ALA A 155 5.65 8.25 -33.69
C ALA A 155 6.63 8.01 -34.85
N GLN A 156 6.39 6.99 -35.64
CA GLN A 156 6.82 6.93 -37.05
C GLN A 156 5.72 6.27 -37.89
N GLY A 157 5.09 7.09 -38.71
CA GLY A 157 4.53 6.73 -40.01
C GLY A 157 3.28 5.83 -40.03
N ALA A 158 2.09 6.44 -40.05
CA ALA A 158 0.96 5.84 -40.74
C ALA A 158 0.09 6.95 -41.37
N GLN A 159 0.29 7.18 -42.63
CA GLN A 159 -0.73 7.76 -43.53
C GLN A 159 -1.71 6.65 -43.93
N GLY A 160 -3.02 6.92 -43.78
CA GLY A 160 -4.09 6.23 -44.50
C GLY A 160 -4.91 5.24 -43.72
N ALA A 161 -6.01 5.72 -43.10
CA ALA A 161 -7.33 5.07 -43.11
C ALA A 161 -8.33 6.02 -42.42
N GLN A 162 -9.21 6.63 -43.19
CA GLN A 162 -10.40 7.36 -42.71
C GLN A 162 -11.47 6.34 -42.28
N GLY A 163 -11.78 6.29 -41.01
CA GLY A 163 -12.91 5.58 -40.43
C GLY A 163 -13.07 6.06 -38.99
N ALA A 164 -14.27 6.44 -38.55
CA ALA A 164 -14.64 7.10 -37.30
C ALA A 164 -13.75 6.76 -36.11
N ARG A 165 -12.73 7.57 -35.86
CA ARG A 165 -11.78 7.44 -34.78
C ARG A 165 -12.41 8.03 -33.53
N GLY A 166 -12.68 7.19 -32.51
CA GLY A 166 -12.83 7.67 -31.15
C GLY A 166 -11.61 8.54 -30.80
N ALA A 167 -11.83 9.67 -30.10
CA ALA A 167 -10.77 10.57 -29.67
C ALA A 167 -9.67 9.75 -28.94
N GLY A 168 -8.41 9.94 -29.35
CA GLY A 168 -7.25 9.33 -28.68
C GLY A 168 -7.18 9.69 -27.19
N PRO A 169 -6.19 9.16 -26.44
CA PRO A 169 -6.02 9.45 -25.03
C PRO A 169 -5.97 10.97 -24.79
N PHE A 170 -6.66 11.44 -23.75
CA PHE A 170 -6.68 12.86 -23.38
C PHE A 170 -5.27 13.38 -23.12
N THR A 171 -4.88 14.41 -23.86
CA THR A 171 -3.60 15.11 -23.66
C THR A 171 -3.92 16.57 -23.28
N PRO A 172 -3.60 16.97 -22.02
CA PRO A 172 -3.86 18.33 -21.56
C PRO A 172 -2.91 19.34 -22.22
N HIS A 173 -3.32 20.63 -22.21
CA HIS A 173 -2.52 21.75 -22.72
C HIS A 173 -2.39 22.83 -21.64
N ARG A 174 -1.21 23.50 -21.55
CA ARG A 174 -0.97 24.55 -20.53
C ARG A 174 -2.00 25.70 -20.60
N ASP A 175 -2.48 26.07 -21.80
CA ASP A 175 -3.47 27.13 -21.98
C ASP A 175 -4.81 26.83 -21.27
N GLN A 176 -5.09 25.56 -20.97
CA GLN A 176 -6.26 25.16 -20.17
C GLN A 176 -5.99 25.31 -18.66
N VAL A 177 -4.72 25.21 -18.25
CA VAL A 177 -4.29 25.18 -16.85
C VAL A 177 -3.92 26.57 -16.33
N ASP A 178 -3.25 27.37 -17.12
CA ASP A 178 -2.79 28.71 -16.74
C ASP A 178 -3.90 29.60 -16.15
N PRO A 179 -5.11 29.67 -16.73
CA PRO A 179 -6.18 30.53 -16.20
C PRO A 179 -6.70 30.08 -14.83
N VAL A 180 -6.56 28.79 -14.50
CA VAL A 180 -7.11 28.22 -13.25
C VAL A 180 -6.06 28.06 -12.14
N THR A 181 -4.77 28.27 -12.47
CA THR A 181 -3.65 28.15 -11.54
C THR A 181 -2.65 29.32 -11.67
N PRO A 182 -3.12 30.59 -11.68
CA PRO A 182 -2.26 31.74 -11.97
C PRO A 182 -1.11 31.92 -10.96
N ASP A 183 -1.36 31.57 -9.69
CA ASP A 183 -0.41 31.74 -8.60
C ASP A 183 0.31 30.43 -8.22
N HIS A 184 0.07 29.32 -8.94
CA HIS A 184 0.59 28.00 -8.61
C HIS A 184 1.39 27.40 -9.77
N PRO A 185 2.67 27.07 -9.57
CA PRO A 185 3.37 26.23 -10.55
C PRO A 185 2.75 24.84 -10.55
N VAL A 186 2.38 24.33 -11.75
CA VAL A 186 1.79 23.01 -11.93
C VAL A 186 2.77 22.13 -12.67
N PHE A 187 3.04 20.95 -12.12
CA PHE A 187 3.81 19.90 -12.78
C PHE A 187 3.20 18.54 -12.45
N VAL A 188 2.23 18.15 -13.26
CA VAL A 188 1.47 16.90 -13.07
C VAL A 188 1.87 15.88 -14.12
N ASN A 189 1.72 14.60 -13.81
CA ASN A 189 2.12 13.51 -14.69
C ASN A 189 0.92 12.68 -15.16
N ARG A 190 1.07 12.08 -16.34
CA ARG A 190 0.23 10.96 -16.77
C ARG A 190 0.54 9.76 -15.86
N PHE A 191 -0.44 8.90 -15.63
CA PHE A 191 -0.33 7.76 -14.71
C PHE A 191 0.86 6.83 -15.03
N ASP A 192 1.15 6.61 -16.31
CA ASP A 192 2.25 5.76 -16.80
C ASP A 192 3.61 6.50 -16.86
N ARG A 193 3.63 7.78 -16.45
CA ARG A 193 4.79 8.68 -16.50
C ARG A 193 5.41 8.85 -17.88
N SER A 194 4.69 8.51 -18.93
CA SER A 194 5.13 8.72 -20.32
C SER A 194 5.21 10.20 -20.67
N MET A 195 4.44 11.06 -19.99
CA MET A 195 4.45 12.50 -20.19
C MET A 195 4.07 13.27 -18.92
N TYR A 196 4.47 14.52 -18.88
CA TYR A 196 4.21 15.48 -17.80
C TYR A 196 3.65 16.76 -18.40
N LEU A 197 2.73 17.41 -17.69
CA LEU A 197 2.27 18.75 -18.02
C LEU A 197 2.86 19.75 -17.04
N ALA A 198 3.57 20.75 -17.55
CA ALA A 198 3.99 21.95 -16.83
C ALA A 198 3.17 23.15 -17.31
N ASN A 199 2.59 23.94 -16.39
CA ASN A 199 1.96 25.21 -16.76
C ASN A 199 3.03 26.28 -17.04
N SER A 200 2.62 27.43 -17.57
CA SER A 200 3.56 28.49 -17.93
C SER A 200 4.41 28.99 -16.77
N LEU A 201 3.89 28.98 -15.54
CA LEU A 201 4.65 29.37 -14.35
C LEU A 201 5.74 28.34 -14.03
N ALA A 202 5.42 27.06 -14.08
CA ALA A 202 6.39 25.98 -13.85
C ALA A 202 7.50 25.97 -14.93
N LEU A 203 7.15 26.17 -16.20
CA LEU A 203 8.12 26.27 -17.30
C LEU A 203 9.09 27.45 -17.08
N ARG A 204 8.57 28.63 -16.70
CA ARG A 204 9.43 29.80 -16.39
C ARG A 204 10.38 29.54 -15.25
N LEU A 205 9.89 28.93 -14.15
CA LEU A 205 10.74 28.61 -13.00
C LEU A 205 11.83 27.58 -13.34
N ALA A 206 11.56 26.70 -14.30
CA ALA A 206 12.52 25.73 -14.81
C ALA A 206 13.45 26.29 -15.92
N GLY A 207 13.28 27.55 -16.32
CA GLY A 207 14.07 28.17 -17.41
C GLY A 207 13.78 27.60 -18.79
N ILE A 208 12.58 27.00 -18.99
CA ILE A 208 12.18 26.42 -20.28
C ILE A 208 11.43 27.47 -21.10
N THR A 209 11.93 27.73 -22.30
CA THR A 209 11.40 28.70 -23.28
C THR A 209 11.19 28.00 -24.62
N GLU A 210 10.58 28.71 -25.57
CA GLU A 210 10.41 28.24 -26.95
C GLU A 210 11.74 27.93 -27.65
N SER A 211 12.84 28.55 -27.24
CA SER A 211 14.19 28.30 -27.79
C SER A 211 14.94 27.15 -27.08
N THR A 212 14.41 26.65 -25.96
CA THR A 212 15.07 25.56 -25.21
C THR A 212 15.12 24.29 -26.06
N ARG A 213 16.34 23.72 -26.20
CA ARG A 213 16.55 22.43 -26.85
C ARG A 213 16.22 21.31 -25.87
N ALA A 214 15.49 20.30 -26.34
CA ALA A 214 15.26 19.11 -25.55
C ALA A 214 16.59 18.38 -25.23
N PRO A 215 16.81 17.92 -24.00
CA PRO A 215 17.98 17.10 -23.67
C PRO A 215 17.90 15.74 -24.36
N GLU A 216 19.03 15.04 -24.44
CA GLU A 216 19.08 13.68 -24.96
C GLU A 216 18.10 12.77 -24.21
N GLY A 217 17.31 11.97 -24.94
CA GLY A 217 16.26 11.14 -24.37
C GLY A 217 15.02 11.90 -23.85
N GLY A 218 14.91 13.19 -24.15
CA GLY A 218 13.78 14.03 -23.77
C GLY A 218 13.08 14.67 -24.96
N GLU A 219 11.82 15.07 -24.76
CA GLU A 219 11.02 15.81 -25.73
C GLU A 219 10.30 16.99 -25.04
N ILE A 220 10.43 18.18 -25.60
CA ILE A 220 9.66 19.38 -25.26
C ILE A 220 8.64 19.59 -26.38
N VAL A 221 7.37 19.28 -26.11
CA VAL A 221 6.32 19.28 -27.14
C VAL A 221 5.88 20.70 -27.46
N LYS A 222 5.86 21.04 -28.75
CA LYS A 222 5.38 22.32 -29.28
C LYS A 222 4.17 22.11 -30.19
N ASP A 223 3.32 23.11 -30.25
CA ASP A 223 2.21 23.15 -31.21
C ASP A 223 2.66 23.49 -32.66
N ALA A 224 1.73 23.50 -33.59
CA ALA A 224 2.01 23.82 -35.01
C ALA A 224 2.58 25.24 -35.22
N GLN A 225 2.41 26.15 -34.26
CA GLN A 225 2.92 27.50 -34.26
C GLN A 225 4.27 27.62 -33.55
N GLY A 226 4.84 26.53 -33.06
CA GLY A 226 6.11 26.48 -32.35
C GLY A 226 6.01 26.91 -30.88
N ARG A 227 4.82 27.11 -30.31
CA ARG A 227 4.60 27.46 -28.91
C ARG A 227 4.66 26.21 -28.04
N LEU A 228 5.15 26.36 -26.82
CA LEU A 228 5.15 25.27 -25.84
C LEU A 228 3.72 24.83 -25.49
N THR A 229 3.43 23.55 -25.60
CA THR A 229 2.17 22.97 -25.14
C THR A 229 2.10 22.76 -23.64
N GLY A 230 3.25 22.76 -22.98
CA GLY A 230 3.43 22.38 -21.59
C GLY A 230 3.78 20.90 -21.39
N ILE A 231 3.66 20.07 -22.42
CA ILE A 231 3.97 18.64 -22.35
C ILE A 231 5.49 18.43 -22.46
N LEU A 232 6.02 17.67 -21.49
CA LEU A 232 7.40 17.24 -21.41
C LEU A 232 7.46 15.72 -21.32
N LYS A 233 8.40 15.08 -22.03
CA LYS A 233 8.61 13.62 -21.98
C LYS A 233 10.06 13.29 -21.67
N GLY A 234 10.29 12.10 -21.11
CA GLY A 234 11.63 11.60 -20.78
C GLY A 234 12.43 12.58 -19.93
N SER A 235 13.72 12.74 -20.26
CA SER A 235 14.67 13.61 -19.54
C SER A 235 14.33 15.10 -19.58
N ALA A 236 13.46 15.57 -20.49
CA ALA A 236 12.99 16.94 -20.49
C ALA A 236 12.17 17.30 -19.23
N ALA A 237 11.49 16.33 -18.64
CA ALA A 237 10.76 16.50 -17.39
C ALA A 237 11.67 16.76 -16.18
N ASP A 238 12.93 16.31 -16.22
CA ASP A 238 13.89 16.48 -15.13
C ASP A 238 14.29 17.94 -14.91
N GLN A 239 14.21 18.77 -15.96
CA GLN A 239 14.47 20.21 -15.82
C GLN A 239 13.46 20.86 -14.86
N VAL A 240 12.18 20.51 -15.00
CA VAL A 240 11.14 21.02 -14.07
C VAL A 240 11.28 20.37 -12.69
N ARG A 241 11.56 19.07 -12.61
CA ARG A 241 11.77 18.40 -11.30
C ARG A 241 12.84 19.08 -10.46
N LYS A 242 13.96 19.51 -11.07
CA LYS A 242 15.03 20.24 -10.38
C LYS A 242 14.62 21.61 -9.86
N ALA A 243 13.61 22.24 -10.47
CA ALA A 243 13.09 23.53 -10.05
C ALA A 243 12.03 23.42 -8.92
N ILE A 244 11.52 22.21 -8.64
CA ILE A 244 10.56 22.01 -7.56
C ILE A 244 11.30 22.07 -6.23
N PRO A 245 10.94 23.00 -5.32
CA PRO A 245 11.56 23.06 -4.00
C PRO A 245 11.17 21.84 -3.15
N ALA A 246 11.95 21.55 -2.13
CA ALA A 246 11.57 20.58 -1.12
C ALA A 246 10.21 20.96 -0.49
N THR A 247 9.38 19.96 -0.21
CA THR A 247 8.08 20.18 0.42
C THR A 247 8.27 20.85 1.79
N PRO A 248 7.68 22.04 2.04
CA PRO A 248 7.75 22.68 3.33
C PRO A 248 7.25 21.77 4.45
N PHE A 249 7.89 21.83 5.63
CA PHE A 249 7.58 20.93 6.75
C PHE A 249 6.10 20.98 7.17
N GLU A 250 5.53 22.18 7.27
CA GLU A 250 4.10 22.34 7.64
C GLU A 250 3.17 21.72 6.57
N GLN A 251 3.51 21.82 5.30
CA GLN A 251 2.75 21.14 4.24
C GLN A 251 2.85 19.62 4.37
N ARG A 252 4.01 19.09 4.78
CA ARG A 252 4.18 17.66 5.07
C ARG A 252 3.28 17.20 6.22
N LEU A 253 3.15 18.01 7.28
CA LEU A 253 2.20 17.71 8.36
C LEU A 253 0.75 17.65 7.87
N VAL A 254 0.35 18.56 6.97
CA VAL A 254 -0.98 18.54 6.33
C VAL A 254 -1.16 17.25 5.52
N GLN A 255 -0.16 16.84 4.75
CA GLN A 255 -0.20 15.60 3.98
C GLN A 255 -0.36 14.37 4.88
N VAL A 256 0.39 14.28 5.98
CA VAL A 256 0.25 13.17 6.93
C VAL A 256 -1.13 13.15 7.59
N ARG A 257 -1.67 14.31 7.97
CA ARG A 257 -3.05 14.38 8.52
C ARG A 257 -4.09 13.90 7.52
N ALA A 258 -3.92 14.21 6.23
CA ALA A 258 -4.82 13.73 5.17
C ALA A 258 -4.76 12.19 5.04
N VAL A 259 -3.56 11.59 5.12
CA VAL A 259 -3.39 10.13 5.12
C VAL A 259 -4.02 9.50 6.36
N MET A 260 -3.83 10.09 7.54
CA MET A 260 -4.48 9.62 8.77
C MET A 260 -6.01 9.70 8.69
N GLN A 261 -6.55 10.71 8.00
CA GLN A 261 -7.99 10.81 7.74
C GLN A 261 -8.47 9.67 6.85
N GLU A 262 -7.81 9.46 5.72
CA GLU A 262 -8.13 8.38 4.79
C GLU A 262 -8.07 6.99 5.49
N ALA A 263 -7.03 6.76 6.29
CA ALA A 263 -6.85 5.52 7.04
C ALA A 263 -8.03 5.26 8.00
N ARG A 264 -8.39 6.25 8.83
CA ARG A 264 -9.49 6.05 9.80
C ARG A 264 -10.86 5.92 9.13
N GLU A 265 -11.08 6.55 7.96
CA GLU A 265 -12.29 6.37 7.16
C GLU A 265 -12.34 4.98 6.50
N GLY A 266 -11.18 4.35 6.27
CA GLY A 266 -11.04 2.96 5.78
C GLY A 266 -11.04 1.89 6.86
N GLY A 267 -11.05 2.24 8.15
CA GLY A 267 -10.93 1.28 9.25
C GLY A 267 -9.50 0.79 9.47
N VAL A 268 -8.51 1.49 8.92
CA VAL A 268 -7.08 1.19 9.08
C VAL A 268 -6.56 1.85 10.35
N THR A 269 -5.98 1.06 11.24
CA THR A 269 -5.45 1.51 12.55
C THR A 269 -3.92 1.47 12.60
N THR A 270 -3.29 0.73 11.70
CA THR A 270 -1.83 0.65 11.56
C THR A 270 -1.45 0.68 10.08
N ILE A 271 -0.38 1.37 9.74
CA ILE A 271 0.27 1.30 8.43
C ILE A 271 1.74 0.93 8.58
N GLN A 272 2.31 0.31 7.54
CA GLN A 272 3.74 0.06 7.44
C GLN A 272 4.29 0.88 6.27
N ASP A 273 4.96 1.97 6.61
CA ASP A 273 5.30 3.03 5.67
C ASP A 273 6.75 2.97 5.20
N LEU A 274 6.98 3.22 3.92
CA LEU A 274 8.31 3.56 3.42
C LEU A 274 8.66 4.98 3.89
N THR A 275 9.54 5.07 4.89
CA THR A 275 9.72 6.28 5.69
C THR A 275 11.03 6.99 5.37
N SER A 276 10.95 8.21 4.85
CA SER A 276 12.11 9.13 4.77
C SER A 276 12.39 9.81 6.12
N ALA A 277 13.56 10.45 6.23
CA ALA A 277 13.93 11.21 7.41
C ALA A 277 12.92 12.34 7.70
N GLU A 278 12.47 13.03 6.66
CA GLU A 278 11.50 14.12 6.76
C GLU A 278 10.11 13.62 7.16
N GLN A 279 9.71 12.41 6.68
CA GLN A 279 8.48 11.77 7.13
C GLN A 279 8.56 11.39 8.60
N LEU A 280 9.67 10.83 9.02
CA LEU A 280 9.89 10.47 10.43
C LEU A 280 9.79 11.70 11.35
N GLN A 281 10.37 12.85 10.93
CA GLN A 281 10.25 14.11 11.68
C GLN A 281 8.78 14.56 11.80
N ALA A 282 8.01 14.43 10.71
CA ALA A 282 6.58 14.76 10.72
C ALA A 282 5.80 13.86 11.68
N TYR A 283 6.04 12.55 11.66
CA TYR A 283 5.40 11.59 12.56
C TYR A 283 5.73 11.87 14.03
N GLN A 284 6.99 12.10 14.35
CA GLN A 284 7.43 12.45 15.71
C GLN A 284 6.79 13.76 16.17
N THR A 285 6.65 14.73 15.29
CA THR A 285 6.02 16.01 15.62
C THR A 285 4.53 15.85 15.92
N LEU A 286 3.78 15.13 15.07
CA LEU A 286 2.38 14.83 15.31
C LEU A 286 2.18 13.99 16.57
N LYS A 287 3.07 13.05 16.84
CA LYS A 287 3.07 12.26 18.08
C LYS A 287 3.24 13.14 19.31
N ARG A 288 4.27 14.02 19.34
CA ARG A 288 4.48 14.95 20.48
C ARG A 288 3.30 15.90 20.70
N ARG A 289 2.58 16.26 19.64
CA ARG A 289 1.36 17.07 19.72
C ARG A 289 0.13 16.28 20.15
N GLY A 290 0.22 14.96 20.30
CA GLY A 290 -0.93 14.09 20.59
C GLY A 290 -1.92 13.97 19.43
N GLU A 291 -1.48 14.26 18.20
CA GLU A 291 -2.33 14.30 17.00
C GLU A 291 -2.34 12.99 16.21
N LEU A 292 -1.46 12.00 16.54
CA LEU A 292 -1.49 10.72 15.85
C LEU A 292 -2.79 9.96 16.13
N THR A 293 -3.51 9.63 15.06
CA THR A 293 -4.71 8.79 15.08
C THR A 293 -4.50 7.47 14.34
N LEU A 294 -3.25 7.14 14.07
CA LEU A 294 -2.82 5.99 13.29
C LEU A 294 -1.47 5.52 13.85
N ARG A 295 -1.27 4.21 14.01
CA ARG A 295 0.03 3.65 14.35
C ARG A 295 0.86 3.51 13.08
N ILE A 296 2.15 3.82 13.18
CA ILE A 296 3.04 3.87 12.03
C ILE A 296 4.25 2.98 12.28
N ASN A 297 4.33 1.90 11.54
CA ASN A 297 5.49 1.02 11.49
C ASN A 297 6.43 1.54 10.40
N ILE A 298 7.57 2.11 10.80
CA ILE A 298 8.52 2.74 9.87
C ILE A 298 9.43 1.70 9.23
N ARG A 299 9.71 1.92 7.94
CA ARG A 299 10.62 1.13 7.12
C ARG A 299 11.52 2.09 6.32
N PRO A 300 12.64 2.57 6.90
CA PRO A 300 13.63 3.33 6.13
C PRO A 300 14.16 2.48 4.97
N THR A 301 14.80 3.13 4.00
CA THR A 301 15.46 2.39 2.93
C THR A 301 16.59 1.53 3.49
N LEU A 302 16.88 0.42 2.82
CA LEU A 302 17.94 -0.50 3.25
C LEU A 302 19.33 0.16 3.21
N TYR A 303 19.51 1.25 2.46
CA TYR A 303 20.73 2.06 2.49
C TYR A 303 21.02 2.69 3.85
N GLU A 304 20.00 2.90 4.67
CA GLU A 304 20.14 3.48 6.00
C GLU A 304 20.59 2.48 7.06
N VAL A 305 20.76 1.21 6.70
CA VAL A 305 21.03 0.13 7.67
C VAL A 305 22.28 0.40 8.51
N GLU A 306 23.35 0.91 7.92
CA GLU A 306 24.61 1.20 8.61
C GLU A 306 24.47 2.42 9.54
N HIS A 307 23.73 3.44 9.11
CA HIS A 307 23.42 4.61 9.95
C HIS A 307 22.56 4.22 11.16
N VAL A 308 21.54 3.38 10.95
CA VAL A 308 20.65 2.87 12.01
C VAL A 308 21.45 2.02 12.99
N ALA A 309 22.35 1.16 12.49
CA ALA A 309 23.25 0.35 13.32
C ALA A 309 24.24 1.22 14.14
N ALA A 310 24.81 2.25 13.52
CA ALA A 310 25.73 3.18 14.20
C ALA A 310 25.06 3.95 15.35
N LEU A 311 23.75 4.19 15.26
CA LEU A 311 22.93 4.79 16.32
C LEU A 311 22.53 3.77 17.43
N GLY A 312 22.91 2.50 17.30
CA GLY A 312 22.53 1.44 18.26
C GLY A 312 21.04 1.07 18.19
N MET A 313 20.33 1.43 17.13
CA MET A 313 18.93 1.09 16.95
C MET A 313 18.80 -0.35 16.45
N SER A 314 17.80 -1.08 16.95
CA SER A 314 17.48 -2.44 16.54
C SER A 314 15.98 -2.58 16.26
N ARG A 315 15.55 -3.79 15.84
CA ARG A 315 14.14 -4.10 15.63
C ARG A 315 13.31 -3.72 16.87
N GLY A 316 12.18 -3.08 16.62
CA GLY A 316 11.25 -2.66 17.67
C GLY A 316 11.61 -1.32 18.32
N PHE A 317 12.70 -0.66 17.90
CA PHE A 317 13.00 0.69 18.37
C PHE A 317 11.80 1.63 18.16
N GLY A 318 11.43 2.34 19.21
CA GLY A 318 10.24 3.20 19.24
C GLY A 318 9.25 2.72 20.28
N ASP A 319 7.96 2.84 19.98
CA ASP A 319 6.87 2.42 20.84
C ASP A 319 5.68 1.90 20.01
N GLU A 320 4.51 1.74 20.65
CA GLU A 320 3.30 1.23 19.98
C GLU A 320 2.72 2.17 18.92
N TRP A 321 3.13 3.44 18.88
CA TRP A 321 2.67 4.46 17.93
C TRP A 321 3.63 4.65 16.74
N LEU A 322 4.93 4.52 17.00
CA LEU A 322 5.96 4.75 15.99
C LEU A 322 7.11 3.77 16.22
N LYS A 323 7.29 2.79 15.32
CA LYS A 323 8.16 1.64 15.55
C LYS A 323 8.94 1.24 14.31
N LEU A 324 10.24 0.96 14.47
CA LEU A 324 11.09 0.38 13.41
C LEU A 324 10.78 -1.12 13.27
N VAL A 325 10.31 -1.54 12.08
CA VAL A 325 9.92 -2.94 11.84
C VAL A 325 10.69 -3.62 10.70
N GLY A 326 11.39 -2.87 9.86
CA GLY A 326 12.14 -3.43 8.74
C GLY A 326 12.80 -2.37 7.88
N PHE A 327 13.56 -2.81 6.87
CA PHE A 327 14.17 -1.95 5.86
C PHE A 327 13.58 -2.22 4.47
N LYS A 328 13.31 -1.18 3.69
CA LYS A 328 12.78 -1.29 2.33
C LYS A 328 13.88 -1.25 1.28
N ALA A 329 13.81 -2.17 0.31
CA ALA A 329 14.64 -2.16 -0.90
C ALA A 329 13.84 -2.65 -2.13
N TRP A 330 14.47 -2.61 -3.31
CA TRP A 330 13.86 -3.02 -4.58
C TRP A 330 14.86 -3.77 -5.43
N VAL A 331 14.49 -4.93 -5.97
CA VAL A 331 15.27 -5.64 -6.98
C VAL A 331 14.98 -5.10 -8.37
N ASP A 332 13.71 -4.95 -8.70
CA ASP A 332 13.25 -4.61 -10.04
C ASP A 332 12.25 -3.43 -10.06
N GLY A 333 11.62 -3.21 -11.18
CA GLY A 333 10.60 -2.19 -11.36
C GLY A 333 9.18 -2.73 -11.38
N ILE A 334 8.22 -1.88 -11.79
CA ILE A 334 6.80 -2.20 -11.78
C ILE A 334 6.32 -2.79 -13.11
N MET A 335 5.29 -3.62 -13.05
CA MET A 335 4.68 -4.27 -14.21
C MET A 335 4.06 -3.25 -15.18
N GLY A 336 3.39 -2.22 -14.66
CA GLY A 336 2.71 -1.20 -15.45
C GLY A 336 3.60 -0.42 -16.41
N SER A 337 4.87 -0.22 -16.09
CA SER A 337 5.86 0.45 -16.96
C SER A 337 6.78 -0.52 -17.72
N SER A 338 6.47 -1.82 -17.76
CA SER A 338 7.33 -2.88 -18.33
C SER A 338 8.75 -2.89 -17.74
N ALA A 339 8.85 -2.57 -16.45
CA ALA A 339 10.11 -2.52 -15.71
C ALA A 339 10.26 -3.69 -14.72
N ALA A 340 9.23 -4.49 -14.49
CA ALA A 340 9.34 -5.75 -13.75
C ALA A 340 10.25 -6.73 -14.50
N LEU A 341 11.14 -7.42 -13.78
CA LEU A 341 12.23 -8.20 -14.36
C LEU A 341 11.83 -9.66 -14.58
N PHE A 342 11.78 -10.09 -15.85
CA PHE A 342 11.37 -11.42 -16.25
C PHE A 342 12.51 -12.24 -16.86
N PHE A 343 12.40 -13.57 -16.79
CA PHE A 343 13.28 -14.49 -17.54
C PHE A 343 13.12 -14.29 -19.04
N GLU A 344 11.89 -14.18 -19.52
CA GLU A 344 11.56 -13.97 -20.92
C GLU A 344 11.15 -12.53 -21.18
N PRO A 345 11.44 -11.98 -22.37
CA PRO A 345 11.04 -10.62 -22.73
C PRO A 345 9.53 -10.38 -22.64
N PHE A 346 9.14 -9.11 -22.58
CA PHE A 346 7.76 -8.71 -22.78
C PHE A 346 7.31 -8.99 -24.20
N ASN A 347 6.07 -9.48 -24.38
CA ASN A 347 5.54 -9.84 -25.69
C ASN A 347 5.51 -8.66 -26.68
N HIS A 348 5.24 -7.45 -26.17
CA HIS A 348 5.16 -6.23 -26.98
C HIS A 348 6.53 -5.60 -27.28
N ASP A 349 7.58 -5.98 -26.58
CA ASP A 349 8.97 -5.55 -26.81
C ASP A 349 9.96 -6.69 -26.53
N PRO A 350 10.32 -7.48 -27.57
CA PRO A 350 11.21 -8.62 -27.42
C PRO A 350 12.63 -8.28 -26.96
N ARG A 351 13.00 -6.99 -26.91
CA ARG A 351 14.30 -6.53 -26.42
C ARG A 351 14.26 -6.16 -24.94
N ASN A 352 13.07 -6.06 -24.33
CA ASN A 352 12.89 -5.61 -22.96
C ASN A 352 12.49 -6.77 -22.05
N ARG A 353 13.31 -7.05 -21.04
CA ARG A 353 13.04 -8.02 -19.97
C ARG A 353 12.74 -7.35 -18.62
N GLY A 354 12.71 -6.03 -18.57
CA GLY A 354 12.59 -5.24 -17.34
C GLY A 354 13.91 -4.57 -16.94
N ILE A 355 13.99 -4.11 -15.72
CA ILE A 355 15.14 -3.40 -15.17
C ILE A 355 15.63 -4.04 -13.88
N LEU A 356 16.93 -4.01 -13.67
CA LEU A 356 17.54 -4.28 -12.38
C LEU A 356 17.82 -2.96 -11.66
N ARG A 357 17.37 -2.82 -10.41
CA ARG A 357 17.53 -1.58 -9.66
C ARG A 357 18.97 -1.38 -9.17
N HIS A 358 19.34 -0.12 -8.95
CA HIS A 358 20.69 0.30 -8.54
C HIS A 358 21.18 -0.32 -7.22
N VAL A 359 20.31 -0.73 -6.32
CA VAL A 359 20.69 -1.47 -5.10
C VAL A 359 21.46 -2.75 -5.39
N MET A 360 21.33 -3.28 -6.61
CA MET A 360 22.06 -4.46 -7.08
C MET A 360 23.50 -4.14 -7.53
N PHE A 361 23.86 -2.85 -7.66
CA PHE A 361 25.18 -2.44 -8.15
C PHE A 361 26.12 -2.08 -6.98
N PRO A 362 27.45 -2.26 -7.15
CA PRO A 362 28.45 -1.77 -6.20
C PRO A 362 28.34 -0.25 -5.99
N GLU A 363 28.79 0.20 -4.83
CA GLU A 363 28.89 1.63 -4.51
C GLU A 363 29.63 2.43 -5.60
N GLY A 364 29.17 3.66 -5.86
CA GLY A 364 29.74 4.55 -6.90
C GLY A 364 29.15 4.38 -8.30
N ARG A 365 28.22 3.44 -8.50
CA ARG A 365 27.37 3.34 -9.71
C ARG A 365 25.91 3.64 -9.41
N GLU A 366 25.68 4.39 -8.37
CA GLU A 366 24.34 4.79 -7.93
C GLU A 366 23.70 5.70 -8.98
N GLY A 367 22.52 5.33 -9.47
CA GLY A 367 21.72 6.23 -10.28
C GLY A 367 21.12 5.70 -11.57
N ALA A 368 21.54 4.56 -12.11
CA ALA A 368 20.94 4.02 -13.33
C ALA A 368 20.37 2.61 -13.09
N ALA A 369 19.05 2.49 -13.21
CA ALA A 369 18.45 1.18 -13.43
C ALA A 369 19.00 0.62 -14.76
N MET A 370 19.50 -0.61 -14.74
CA MET A 370 20.02 -1.24 -15.96
C MET A 370 18.86 -2.00 -16.65
N SER A 371 18.63 -1.69 -17.92
CA SER A 371 17.74 -2.46 -18.77
C SER A 371 18.35 -3.82 -19.07
N MET A 372 17.64 -4.90 -18.75
CA MET A 372 18.02 -6.26 -19.09
C MET A 372 17.55 -6.59 -20.50
N LYS A 373 18.46 -7.13 -21.33
CA LYS A 373 18.15 -7.55 -22.69
C LYS A 373 18.03 -9.07 -22.77
N ALA A 374 17.41 -9.55 -23.85
CA ALA A 374 17.41 -10.97 -24.15
C ALA A 374 18.87 -11.49 -24.22
N GLY A 375 19.15 -12.59 -23.52
CA GLY A 375 20.49 -13.18 -23.46
C GLY A 375 21.36 -12.68 -22.29
N ASP A 376 20.99 -11.63 -21.57
CA ASP A 376 21.69 -11.22 -20.35
C ASP A 376 21.42 -12.23 -19.22
N HIS A 377 22.48 -12.64 -18.54
CA HIS A 377 22.38 -13.52 -17.37
C HIS A 377 22.58 -12.71 -16.09
N TYR A 378 21.69 -12.87 -15.11
CA TYR A 378 21.81 -12.17 -13.82
C TYR A 378 23.05 -12.61 -13.03
N THR A 379 23.57 -13.82 -13.27
CA THR A 379 24.83 -14.33 -12.71
C THR A 379 26.06 -13.55 -13.17
N ALA A 380 25.95 -12.73 -14.22
CA ALA A 380 27.02 -11.84 -14.67
C ALA A 380 27.16 -10.62 -13.75
N PHE A 381 26.19 -10.35 -12.86
CA PHE A 381 26.31 -9.29 -11.88
C PHE A 381 26.97 -9.87 -10.62
N PRO A 382 28.08 -9.27 -10.13
CA PRO A 382 28.67 -9.68 -8.88
C PRO A 382 27.59 -9.61 -7.77
N PRO A 383 27.68 -10.45 -6.70
CA PRO A 383 26.81 -10.34 -5.56
C PRO A 383 26.84 -8.88 -5.09
N GLY A 384 25.74 -8.19 -5.40
CA GLY A 384 25.77 -6.74 -5.38
C GLY A 384 25.59 -6.19 -3.98
N ASN A 385 25.51 -4.91 -3.93
CA ASN A 385 25.26 -4.14 -2.74
C ASN A 385 24.01 -4.64 -1.95
N LEU A 386 22.99 -5.19 -2.63
CA LEU A 386 21.82 -5.77 -1.96
C LEU A 386 22.22 -6.87 -0.97
N GLU A 387 23.07 -7.81 -1.35
CA GLU A 387 23.50 -8.90 -0.47
C GLU A 387 24.26 -8.36 0.74
N ARG A 388 25.18 -7.42 0.54
CA ARG A 388 25.92 -6.76 1.62
C ARG A 388 24.97 -6.05 2.61
N LEU A 389 24.00 -5.31 2.07
CA LEU A 389 23.01 -4.57 2.88
C LEU A 389 22.05 -5.52 3.61
N VAL A 390 21.63 -6.61 2.97
CA VAL A 390 20.80 -7.65 3.60
C VAL A 390 21.57 -8.33 4.74
N LYS A 391 22.87 -8.61 4.57
CA LYS A 391 23.75 -9.11 5.65
C LYS A 391 23.85 -8.12 6.82
N ALA A 392 23.98 -6.83 6.53
CA ALA A 392 24.01 -5.81 7.57
C ALA A 392 22.68 -5.77 8.35
N ALA A 393 21.54 -5.86 7.65
CA ALA A 393 20.22 -5.93 8.27
C ALA A 393 20.05 -7.21 9.12
N ALA A 394 20.54 -8.35 8.63
CA ALA A 394 20.55 -9.61 9.35
C ALA A 394 21.31 -9.50 10.68
N LYS A 395 22.52 -8.95 10.67
CA LYS A 395 23.34 -8.73 11.87
C LYS A 395 22.71 -7.77 12.86
N LEU A 396 21.96 -6.76 12.37
CA LEU A 396 21.21 -5.83 13.20
C LEU A 396 19.93 -6.45 13.78
N GLY A 397 19.47 -7.58 13.24
CA GLY A 397 18.22 -8.24 13.62
C GLY A 397 16.98 -7.50 13.15
N VAL A 398 17.08 -6.61 12.15
CA VAL A 398 15.98 -5.87 11.53
C VAL A 398 15.68 -6.49 10.17
N PRO A 399 14.46 -7.02 9.92
CA PRO A 399 14.15 -7.74 8.69
C PRO A 399 14.28 -6.87 7.43
N PRO A 400 14.88 -7.39 6.33
CA PRO A 400 14.77 -6.78 5.03
C PRO A 400 13.39 -7.05 4.42
N HIS A 401 12.75 -6.02 3.88
CA HIS A 401 11.49 -6.05 3.16
C HIS A 401 11.74 -5.60 1.72
N VAL A 402 11.91 -6.54 0.81
CA VAL A 402 12.42 -6.24 -0.53
C VAL A 402 11.36 -6.48 -1.60
N HIS A 403 11.17 -5.47 -2.45
CA HIS A 403 10.28 -5.49 -3.60
C HIS A 403 10.83 -6.39 -4.69
N ALA A 404 10.02 -7.33 -5.17
CA ALA A 404 10.27 -8.13 -6.36
C ALA A 404 8.94 -8.47 -7.06
N ILE A 405 8.80 -8.06 -8.32
CA ILE A 405 7.57 -8.20 -9.10
C ILE A 405 7.70 -9.28 -10.19
N GLY A 406 8.72 -9.19 -11.05
CA GLY A 406 8.93 -10.16 -12.12
C GLY A 406 9.46 -11.50 -11.58
N ASP A 407 9.28 -12.56 -12.36
CA ASP A 407 9.71 -13.90 -11.98
C ASP A 407 11.24 -14.02 -11.80
N LEU A 408 12.03 -13.37 -12.66
CA LEU A 408 13.48 -13.28 -12.48
C LEU A 408 13.86 -12.38 -11.31
N GLY A 409 13.13 -11.27 -11.09
CA GLY A 409 13.34 -10.40 -9.93
C GLY A 409 13.15 -11.17 -8.61
N ASN A 410 12.08 -11.96 -8.51
CA ASN A 410 11.82 -12.84 -7.38
C ASN A 410 12.92 -13.90 -7.20
N ARG A 411 13.36 -14.56 -8.29
CA ARG A 411 14.46 -15.56 -8.26
C ARG A 411 15.73 -14.96 -7.68
N ILE A 412 16.14 -13.78 -8.15
CA ILE A 412 17.33 -13.07 -7.66
C ILE A 412 17.22 -12.80 -6.16
N LEU A 413 16.07 -12.30 -5.72
CA LEU A 413 15.86 -12.02 -4.29
C LEU A 413 15.92 -13.29 -3.44
N LEU A 414 15.27 -14.35 -3.88
CA LEU A 414 15.29 -15.63 -3.18
C LEU A 414 16.72 -16.20 -3.08
N ASP A 415 17.53 -16.05 -4.14
CA ASP A 415 18.93 -16.48 -4.13
C ASP A 415 19.75 -15.69 -3.10
N VAL A 416 19.57 -14.37 -3.04
CA VAL A 416 20.22 -13.52 -2.02
C VAL A 416 19.77 -13.91 -0.62
N TYR A 417 18.48 -14.09 -0.40
CA TYR A 417 17.94 -14.45 0.91
C TYR A 417 18.43 -15.82 1.37
N GLU A 418 18.43 -16.83 0.49
CA GLU A 418 18.89 -18.17 0.82
C GLU A 418 20.37 -18.18 1.21
N ARG A 419 21.23 -17.47 0.47
CA ARG A 419 22.65 -17.35 0.80
C ARG A 419 22.85 -16.68 2.16
N VAL A 420 22.25 -15.52 2.38
CA VAL A 420 22.46 -14.77 3.62
C VAL A 420 21.88 -15.49 4.83
N LEU A 421 20.67 -16.06 4.71
CA LEU A 421 20.05 -16.84 5.79
C LEU A 421 20.92 -18.05 6.16
N THR A 422 21.56 -18.69 5.17
CA THR A 422 22.46 -19.83 5.39
C THR A 422 23.77 -19.37 6.05
N GLU A 423 24.41 -18.35 5.51
CA GLU A 423 25.71 -17.88 5.99
C GLU A 423 25.64 -17.26 7.39
N GLU A 424 24.54 -16.57 7.72
CA GLU A 424 24.32 -15.96 9.04
C GLU A 424 23.61 -16.93 10.03
N ASN A 425 23.37 -18.20 9.63
CA ASN A 425 22.71 -19.24 10.44
C ASN A 425 21.29 -18.84 10.91
N LEU A 426 20.51 -18.20 10.05
CA LEU A 426 19.18 -17.68 10.37
C LEU A 426 18.02 -18.56 9.87
N LEU A 427 18.27 -19.61 9.08
CA LEU A 427 17.21 -20.46 8.48
C LEU A 427 16.23 -21.03 9.49
N ASP A 428 16.71 -21.37 10.70
CA ASP A 428 15.90 -21.96 11.76
C ASP A 428 15.40 -20.94 12.80
N THR A 429 15.65 -19.66 12.57
CA THR A 429 15.17 -18.57 13.43
C THR A 429 13.83 -18.01 12.97
N ASP A 430 13.18 -17.22 13.83
CA ASP A 430 12.00 -16.45 13.51
C ASP A 430 12.42 -15.08 12.95
N HIS A 431 12.90 -15.06 11.69
CA HIS A 431 13.45 -13.86 11.06
C HIS A 431 12.40 -12.98 10.35
N ARG A 432 11.28 -13.55 9.90
CA ARG A 432 10.13 -12.90 9.22
C ARG A 432 10.53 -11.98 8.05
N TRP A 433 11.54 -12.38 7.25
CA TRP A 433 11.95 -11.62 6.08
C TRP A 433 10.85 -11.61 5.02
N ARG A 434 10.74 -10.49 4.29
CA ARG A 434 9.61 -10.30 3.38
C ARG A 434 10.02 -10.16 1.93
N VAL A 435 9.27 -10.82 1.06
CA VAL A 435 9.21 -10.52 -0.37
C VAL A 435 7.99 -9.64 -0.59
N ILE A 436 8.21 -8.37 -0.93
CA ILE A 436 7.14 -7.42 -1.19
C ILE A 436 6.67 -7.61 -2.63
N HIS A 437 5.38 -7.54 -2.82
CA HIS A 437 4.59 -7.88 -4.00
C HIS A 437 4.56 -9.38 -4.26
N ALA A 438 5.68 -10.10 -4.35
CA ALA A 438 5.72 -11.52 -4.74
C ALA A 438 4.73 -11.77 -5.89
N GLN A 439 4.78 -10.86 -6.90
CA GLN A 439 3.66 -10.66 -7.81
C GLN A 439 3.61 -11.72 -8.89
N THR A 440 4.75 -12.05 -9.49
CA THR A 440 4.85 -13.12 -10.49
C THR A 440 5.95 -14.07 -10.08
N ILE A 441 5.59 -15.32 -9.80
CA ILE A 441 6.51 -16.32 -9.27
C ILE A 441 6.69 -17.46 -10.28
N HIS A 442 7.96 -17.78 -10.57
CA HIS A 442 8.28 -18.96 -11.38
C HIS A 442 7.88 -20.24 -10.63
N PRO A 443 7.33 -21.27 -11.28
CA PRO A 443 6.87 -22.49 -10.60
C PRO A 443 7.91 -23.14 -9.68
N ASP A 444 9.18 -23.14 -10.04
CA ASP A 444 10.26 -23.73 -9.25
C ASP A 444 10.55 -22.99 -7.95
N ASP A 445 10.07 -21.74 -7.81
CA ASP A 445 10.36 -20.89 -6.64
C ASP A 445 9.31 -20.97 -5.52
N TYR A 446 8.13 -21.53 -5.79
CA TYR A 446 7.11 -21.67 -4.74
C TYR A 446 7.63 -22.41 -3.50
N PRO A 447 8.27 -23.59 -3.60
CA PRO A 447 8.74 -24.33 -2.42
C PRO A 447 9.74 -23.54 -1.57
N ARG A 448 10.46 -22.59 -2.17
CA ARG A 448 11.46 -21.77 -1.50
C ARG A 448 10.86 -20.85 -0.45
N PHE A 449 9.64 -20.36 -0.66
CA PHE A 449 8.97 -19.51 0.33
C PHE A 449 8.79 -20.22 1.67
N GLY A 450 8.33 -21.47 1.67
CA GLY A 450 8.21 -22.27 2.88
C GLY A 450 9.56 -22.71 3.44
N LYS A 451 10.46 -23.19 2.56
CA LYS A 451 11.82 -23.60 2.97
C LYS A 451 12.57 -22.48 3.69
N LEU A 452 12.45 -21.26 3.19
CA LEU A 452 13.10 -20.08 3.73
C LEU A 452 12.23 -19.33 4.76
N LYS A 453 11.07 -19.85 5.15
CA LYS A 453 10.12 -19.26 6.11
C LYS A 453 9.79 -17.79 5.82
N LEU A 454 9.58 -17.45 4.53
CA LEU A 454 9.38 -16.08 4.09
C LEU A 454 7.94 -15.60 4.25
N VAL A 455 7.81 -14.33 4.47
CA VAL A 455 6.54 -13.60 4.41
C VAL A 455 6.35 -13.09 2.98
N ALA A 456 5.20 -13.37 2.38
CA ALA A 456 4.77 -12.78 1.11
C ALA A 456 3.86 -11.58 1.42
N GLU A 457 4.39 -10.36 1.25
CA GLU A 457 3.66 -9.11 1.41
C GLU A 457 3.06 -8.73 0.07
N VAL A 458 1.75 -8.93 -0.09
CA VAL A 458 1.07 -8.85 -1.39
C VAL A 458 0.00 -7.76 -1.42
N ASN A 459 -0.35 -7.33 -2.63
CA ASN A 459 -1.27 -6.21 -2.87
C ASN A 459 -2.50 -6.71 -3.66
N PRO A 460 -3.55 -7.22 -3.00
CA PRO A 460 -4.64 -7.91 -3.69
C PRO A 460 -5.40 -7.03 -4.67
N TYR A 461 -5.58 -5.74 -4.36
CA TYR A 461 -6.31 -4.82 -5.22
C TYR A 461 -5.65 -4.63 -6.59
N HIS A 462 -4.32 -4.79 -6.69
CA HIS A 462 -3.60 -4.71 -7.96
C HIS A 462 -4.10 -5.73 -9.00
N ILE A 463 -4.65 -6.89 -8.57
CA ILE A 463 -5.24 -7.88 -9.47
C ILE A 463 -6.34 -7.24 -10.31
N SER A 464 -7.21 -6.46 -9.69
CA SER A 464 -8.37 -5.85 -10.35
C SER A 464 -7.98 -4.89 -11.47
N ASP A 465 -6.76 -4.40 -11.46
CA ASP A 465 -6.19 -3.55 -12.51
C ASP A 465 -5.36 -4.35 -13.51
N ASP A 466 -4.36 -5.08 -13.04
CA ASP A 466 -3.35 -5.73 -13.88
C ASP A 466 -3.93 -6.84 -14.77
N MET A 467 -4.97 -7.58 -14.32
CA MET A 467 -5.58 -8.65 -15.11
C MET A 467 -6.07 -8.20 -16.48
N ARG A 468 -6.37 -6.91 -16.66
CA ARG A 468 -6.92 -6.37 -17.91
C ARG A 468 -5.91 -6.30 -19.05
N TRP A 469 -4.62 -6.29 -18.71
CA TRP A 469 -3.55 -6.06 -19.69
C TRP A 469 -2.34 -6.99 -19.50
N MET A 470 -2.27 -7.75 -18.40
CA MET A 470 -1.08 -8.54 -18.06
C MET A 470 -0.83 -9.69 -19.05
N GLU A 471 -1.91 -10.40 -19.48
CA GLU A 471 -1.77 -11.50 -20.46
C GLU A 471 -1.27 -11.00 -21.83
N GLU A 472 -1.60 -9.77 -22.22
CA GLU A 472 -1.05 -9.16 -23.43
C GLU A 472 0.45 -8.96 -23.31
N ARG A 473 0.93 -8.53 -22.13
CA ARG A 473 2.33 -8.18 -21.90
C ARG A 473 3.25 -9.37 -21.72
N ILE A 474 2.81 -10.41 -21.02
CA ILE A 474 3.66 -11.56 -20.69
C ILE A 474 3.10 -12.91 -21.16
N GLY A 475 1.93 -12.91 -21.79
CA GLY A 475 1.26 -14.14 -22.23
C GLY A 475 0.53 -14.88 -21.11
N LYS A 476 -0.44 -15.70 -21.49
CA LYS A 476 -1.32 -16.41 -20.55
C LYS A 476 -0.54 -17.38 -19.63
N GLU A 477 0.44 -18.09 -20.16
CA GLU A 477 1.18 -19.09 -19.38
C GLU A 477 1.96 -18.44 -18.22
N ARG A 478 2.72 -17.38 -18.48
CA ARG A 478 3.44 -16.65 -17.43
C ARG A 478 2.48 -15.98 -16.44
N SER A 479 1.32 -15.53 -16.92
CA SER A 479 0.29 -14.91 -16.07
C SER A 479 -0.33 -15.88 -15.06
N LYS A 480 -0.23 -17.20 -15.25
CA LYS A 480 -0.60 -18.20 -14.23
C LYS A 480 0.23 -18.12 -12.95
N GLY A 481 1.42 -17.53 -13.03
CA GLY A 481 2.29 -17.24 -11.89
C GLY A 481 1.99 -15.92 -11.21
N ALA A 482 1.01 -15.13 -11.70
CA ALA A 482 0.70 -13.82 -11.20
C ALA A 482 -0.28 -13.86 -10.02
N TYR A 483 0.05 -13.08 -8.98
CA TYR A 483 -0.76 -13.00 -7.75
C TYR A 483 -1.12 -14.38 -7.21
N PRO A 484 -0.15 -15.27 -6.97
CA PRO A 484 -0.38 -16.69 -6.73
C PRO A 484 -0.66 -16.96 -5.26
N PHE A 485 -1.64 -16.28 -4.67
CA PHE A 485 -1.89 -16.25 -3.23
C PHE A 485 -2.12 -17.65 -2.65
N ARG A 486 -2.94 -18.46 -3.31
CA ARG A 486 -3.22 -19.83 -2.86
C ARG A 486 -1.96 -20.70 -2.91
N LYS A 487 -1.17 -20.60 -3.98
CA LYS A 487 0.08 -21.36 -4.12
C LYS A 487 1.12 -20.94 -3.09
N LEU A 488 1.30 -19.64 -2.86
CA LEU A 488 2.21 -19.13 -1.83
C LEU A 488 1.83 -19.64 -0.45
N LYS A 489 0.53 -19.59 -0.09
CA LYS A 489 0.05 -20.11 1.18
C LYS A 489 0.25 -21.63 1.30
N GLN A 490 -0.04 -22.39 0.24
CA GLN A 490 0.19 -23.84 0.19
C GLN A 490 1.68 -24.19 0.29
N ALA A 491 2.56 -23.36 -0.22
CA ALA A 491 4.00 -23.50 -0.11
C ALA A 491 4.56 -23.13 1.28
N GLY A 492 3.71 -22.66 2.22
CA GLY A 492 4.10 -22.33 3.58
C GLY A 492 4.45 -20.85 3.81
N ALA A 493 4.27 -19.97 2.83
CA ALA A 493 4.43 -18.55 3.03
C ALA A 493 3.33 -17.98 3.94
N VAL A 494 3.69 -17.06 4.83
CA VAL A 494 2.72 -16.23 5.54
C VAL A 494 2.32 -15.08 4.63
N LEU A 495 1.02 -14.97 4.32
CA LEU A 495 0.51 -13.85 3.51
C LEU A 495 0.21 -12.66 4.40
N VAL A 496 0.67 -11.47 3.99
CA VAL A 496 0.27 -10.19 4.57
C VAL A 496 -0.15 -9.24 3.44
N PHE A 497 -1.20 -8.48 3.70
CA PHE A 497 -1.81 -7.60 2.72
C PHE A 497 -1.45 -6.14 2.95
N GLY A 498 -1.17 -5.42 1.87
CA GLY A 498 -0.99 -3.99 1.84
C GLY A 498 -1.66 -3.36 0.61
N SER A 499 -2.04 -2.10 0.72
CA SER A 499 -2.63 -1.35 -0.38
C SER A 499 -1.61 -0.91 -1.42
N ASP A 500 -0.34 -0.75 -1.02
CA ASP A 500 0.69 -0.04 -1.76
C ASP A 500 0.29 1.42 -2.05
N SER A 501 -0.53 2.00 -1.16
CA SER A 501 -1.08 3.34 -1.33
C SER A 501 0.01 4.38 -1.70
N PRO A 502 -0.20 5.19 -2.77
CA PRO A 502 -1.43 5.41 -3.53
C PRO A 502 -1.75 4.29 -4.53
N GLY A 503 -1.08 3.16 -4.44
CA GLY A 503 -1.32 1.96 -5.21
C GLY A 503 -0.66 1.95 -6.58
N THR A 504 -1.14 1.07 -7.45
CA THR A 504 -0.79 1.09 -8.87
C THR A 504 -1.24 2.38 -9.52
N ASN A 505 -0.79 2.60 -10.74
CA ASN A 505 -1.17 3.77 -11.52
C ASN A 505 -2.70 3.92 -11.72
N ALA A 506 -3.49 2.91 -11.41
CA ALA A 506 -4.95 2.90 -11.51
C ALA A 506 -5.67 2.87 -10.16
N ALA A 507 -4.96 2.86 -9.03
CA ALA A 507 -5.58 2.79 -7.71
C ALA A 507 -6.36 4.08 -7.41
N ARG A 508 -7.67 3.95 -7.35
CA ARG A 508 -8.59 5.02 -6.96
C ARG A 508 -8.72 5.13 -5.44
N TYR A 509 -8.49 4.04 -4.73
CA TYR A 509 -8.82 3.88 -3.32
C TYR A 509 -7.54 3.67 -2.52
N TYR A 510 -7.07 4.72 -1.86
CA TYR A 510 -5.76 4.75 -1.23
C TYR A 510 -5.62 3.75 -0.07
N LEU A 511 -6.42 3.91 1.00
CA LEU A 511 -6.33 3.09 2.21
C LEU A 511 -7.68 2.44 2.53
N SER A 512 -8.24 1.70 1.58
CA SER A 512 -9.54 1.04 1.75
C SER A 512 -9.42 -0.49 1.61
N PRO A 513 -9.27 -1.22 2.71
CA PRO A 513 -9.06 -2.68 2.70
C PRO A 513 -10.16 -3.47 2.00
N VAL A 514 -11.40 -2.97 1.97
CA VAL A 514 -12.52 -3.68 1.34
C VAL A 514 -12.29 -3.99 -0.14
N TYR A 515 -11.54 -3.15 -0.85
CA TYR A 515 -11.17 -3.41 -2.25
C TYR A 515 -10.17 -4.56 -2.36
N GLY A 516 -9.21 -4.62 -1.45
CA GLY A 516 -8.27 -5.74 -1.36
C GLY A 516 -8.97 -7.06 -0.97
N LEU A 517 -9.91 -7.01 -0.02
CA LEU A 517 -10.73 -8.15 0.36
C LEU A 517 -11.54 -8.65 -0.85
N TYR A 518 -12.23 -7.74 -1.54
CA TYR A 518 -13.00 -8.08 -2.75
C TYR A 518 -12.12 -8.75 -3.82
N ALA A 519 -10.98 -8.14 -4.15
CA ALA A 519 -10.06 -8.67 -5.15
C ALA A 519 -9.49 -10.04 -4.76
N ALA A 520 -9.18 -10.27 -3.50
CA ALA A 520 -8.65 -11.54 -3.01
C ALA A 520 -9.66 -12.69 -3.10
N VAL A 521 -10.96 -12.41 -2.83
CA VAL A 521 -12.00 -13.44 -2.82
C VAL A 521 -12.65 -13.66 -4.18
N THR A 522 -12.65 -12.64 -5.05
CA THR A 522 -13.31 -12.75 -6.37
C THR A 522 -12.33 -12.89 -7.52
N ARG A 523 -11.18 -12.23 -7.45
CA ARG A 523 -10.24 -12.06 -8.56
C ARG A 523 -10.90 -11.45 -9.79
N GLN A 524 -11.70 -10.40 -9.53
CA GLN A 524 -12.47 -9.66 -10.54
C GLN A 524 -12.06 -8.18 -10.54
N THR A 525 -12.31 -7.51 -11.65
CA THR A 525 -12.33 -6.04 -11.70
C THR A 525 -13.43 -5.48 -10.80
N LEU A 526 -13.41 -4.18 -10.50
CA LEU A 526 -14.48 -3.54 -9.73
C LEU A 526 -15.85 -3.59 -10.41
N THR A 527 -15.90 -3.93 -11.69
CA THR A 527 -17.14 -4.13 -12.46
C THR A 527 -17.61 -5.57 -12.47
N GLY A 528 -16.92 -6.49 -11.78
CA GLY A 528 -17.31 -7.88 -11.64
C GLY A 528 -16.86 -8.78 -12.80
N GLU A 529 -15.83 -8.39 -13.55
CA GLU A 529 -15.31 -9.15 -14.70
C GLU A 529 -13.87 -9.64 -14.45
N PRO A 530 -13.49 -10.80 -15.01
CA PRO A 530 -14.34 -11.81 -15.61
C PRO A 530 -15.23 -12.47 -14.54
N LYS A 531 -16.45 -12.91 -14.89
CA LYS A 531 -17.42 -13.48 -13.93
C LYS A 531 -16.84 -14.63 -13.11
N GLU A 532 -16.07 -15.49 -13.75
CA GLU A 532 -15.42 -16.64 -13.10
C GLU A 532 -14.18 -16.24 -12.28
N GLY A 533 -13.75 -14.98 -12.33
CA GLY A 533 -12.50 -14.52 -11.75
C GLY A 533 -11.27 -14.91 -12.58
N TRP A 534 -10.25 -14.07 -12.55
CA TRP A 534 -8.99 -14.30 -13.24
C TRP A 534 -8.11 -15.30 -12.46
N PHE A 535 -7.83 -16.48 -13.02
CA PHE A 535 -7.20 -17.61 -12.34
C PHE A 535 -7.86 -17.93 -10.98
N PRO A 536 -9.12 -18.39 -10.97
CA PRO A 536 -9.95 -18.51 -9.78
C PRO A 536 -9.44 -19.52 -8.75
N ASP A 537 -8.55 -20.43 -9.14
CA ASP A 537 -7.83 -21.35 -8.27
C ASP A 537 -6.92 -20.65 -7.24
N GLN A 538 -6.60 -19.37 -7.47
CA GLN A 538 -5.80 -18.55 -6.57
C GLN A 538 -6.62 -17.71 -5.58
N ARG A 539 -7.95 -17.86 -5.56
CA ARG A 539 -8.81 -17.16 -4.59
C ARG A 539 -8.48 -17.55 -3.15
N LEU A 540 -8.67 -16.60 -2.26
CA LEU A 540 -8.69 -16.84 -0.82
C LEU A 540 -10.11 -16.83 -0.30
N THR A 541 -10.34 -17.41 0.88
CA THR A 541 -11.60 -17.19 1.60
C THR A 541 -11.59 -15.79 2.21
N ILE A 542 -12.75 -15.28 2.57
CA ILE A 542 -12.83 -13.95 3.20
C ILE A 542 -12.13 -13.91 4.56
N GLU A 543 -12.17 -15.01 5.32
CA GLU A 543 -11.46 -15.13 6.60
C GLU A 543 -9.95 -15.07 6.39
N GLU A 544 -9.41 -15.81 5.42
CA GLU A 544 -8.00 -15.76 5.07
C GLU A 544 -7.56 -14.34 4.64
N ALA A 545 -8.42 -13.65 3.89
CA ALA A 545 -8.14 -12.28 3.45
C ALA A 545 -8.17 -11.28 4.62
N ILE A 546 -9.13 -11.40 5.54
CA ILE A 546 -9.19 -10.58 6.76
C ILE A 546 -7.98 -10.88 7.66
N GLU A 547 -7.59 -12.15 7.84
CA GLU A 547 -6.39 -12.53 8.57
C GLU A 547 -5.13 -11.88 7.98
N ALA A 548 -5.01 -11.87 6.65
CA ALA A 548 -3.88 -11.28 5.96
C ALA A 548 -3.83 -9.73 6.07
N TYR A 549 -4.94 -9.07 6.44
CA TYR A 549 -4.99 -7.63 6.72
C TYR A 549 -4.96 -7.27 8.22
N THR A 550 -4.92 -8.25 9.12
CA THR A 550 -5.01 -8.02 10.58
C THR A 550 -3.93 -8.78 11.33
N LYS A 551 -4.14 -10.07 11.56
CA LYS A 551 -3.21 -10.98 12.26
C LYS A 551 -1.87 -11.13 11.55
N GLY A 552 -1.92 -11.34 10.24
CA GLY A 552 -0.72 -11.54 9.42
C GLY A 552 0.27 -10.39 9.55
N PRO A 553 -0.12 -9.13 9.27
CA PRO A 553 0.77 -7.99 9.40
C PRO A 553 1.24 -7.72 10.84
N ALA A 554 0.39 -7.97 11.85
CA ALA A 554 0.78 -7.88 13.25
C ALA A 554 1.89 -8.88 13.57
N TRP A 555 1.70 -10.14 13.20
CA TRP A 555 2.72 -11.17 13.35
C TRP A 555 3.99 -10.81 12.57
N ALA A 556 3.87 -10.45 11.30
CA ALA A 556 5.03 -10.13 10.46
C ALA A 556 5.84 -8.91 10.96
N SER A 557 5.28 -8.10 11.86
CA SER A 557 5.94 -6.97 12.52
C SER A 557 6.34 -7.25 13.98
N PHE A 558 6.23 -8.50 14.45
CA PHE A 558 6.49 -8.90 15.84
C PHE A 558 5.61 -8.15 16.85
N GLU A 559 4.34 -8.00 16.51
CA GLU A 559 3.34 -7.28 17.32
C GLU A 559 2.10 -8.13 17.62
N GLU A 560 2.15 -9.42 17.33
CA GLU A 560 1.04 -10.36 17.57
C GLU A 560 0.61 -10.42 19.04
N GLU A 561 1.49 -10.15 19.97
CA GLU A 561 1.16 -10.13 21.39
C GLU A 561 0.33 -8.91 21.79
N ILE A 562 0.39 -7.83 20.99
CA ILE A 562 -0.28 -6.57 21.35
C ILE A 562 -1.42 -6.19 20.41
N LYS A 563 -1.53 -6.76 19.20
CA LYS A 563 -2.59 -6.44 18.24
C LYS A 563 -2.86 -7.57 17.22
N GLY A 564 -3.78 -7.37 16.30
CA GLY A 564 -4.18 -8.33 15.26
C GLY A 564 -5.37 -9.22 15.65
N THR A 565 -5.76 -9.27 16.92
CA THR A 565 -6.97 -9.94 17.44
C THR A 565 -7.66 -9.05 18.46
N LEU A 566 -8.96 -9.25 18.70
CA LEU A 566 -9.68 -8.62 19.80
C LEU A 566 -9.71 -9.59 20.99
N ALA A 567 -8.72 -9.47 21.86
CA ALA A 567 -8.59 -10.29 23.07
C ALA A 567 -8.17 -9.41 24.25
N PRO A 568 -8.48 -9.80 25.49
CA PRO A 568 -8.02 -9.07 26.68
C PRO A 568 -6.51 -8.86 26.69
N GLY A 569 -6.06 -7.66 27.07
CA GLY A 569 -4.65 -7.23 27.06
C GLY A 569 -4.14 -6.67 25.74
N LYS A 570 -4.81 -6.92 24.62
CA LYS A 570 -4.48 -6.35 23.31
C LYS A 570 -4.86 -4.87 23.22
N LEU A 571 -4.22 -4.16 22.31
CA LEU A 571 -4.56 -2.78 21.97
C LEU A 571 -6.01 -2.67 21.50
N ALA A 572 -6.72 -1.66 21.99
CA ALA A 572 -8.07 -1.37 21.55
C ALA A 572 -8.07 -0.64 20.20
N ASP A 573 -7.61 -1.36 19.17
CA ASP A 573 -7.58 -0.95 17.77
C ASP A 573 -8.69 -1.73 17.05
N ILE A 574 -9.82 -1.07 16.75
CA ILE A 574 -11.06 -1.72 16.31
C ILE A 574 -11.65 -0.96 15.12
N ALA A 575 -12.04 -1.69 14.09
CA ALA A 575 -12.86 -1.17 12.99
C ALA A 575 -14.28 -1.72 13.08
N VAL A 576 -15.28 -0.87 12.86
CA VAL A 576 -16.70 -1.25 12.88
C VAL A 576 -17.34 -0.89 11.55
N PHE A 577 -17.94 -1.87 10.90
CA PHE A 577 -18.62 -1.73 9.59
C PHE A 577 -20.13 -1.80 9.72
N ASP A 578 -20.82 -1.26 8.71
CA ASP A 578 -22.28 -1.29 8.59
C ASP A 578 -22.84 -2.68 8.21
N ARG A 579 -21.98 -3.61 7.78
CA ARG A 579 -22.33 -4.98 7.35
C ARG A 579 -21.28 -5.99 7.76
N ASN A 580 -21.68 -7.23 7.92
CA ASN A 580 -20.81 -8.34 8.26
C ASN A 580 -19.94 -8.73 7.05
N LEU A 581 -18.66 -8.33 7.06
CA LEU A 581 -17.72 -8.58 5.96
C LEU A 581 -17.52 -10.08 5.70
N VAL A 582 -17.55 -10.92 6.74
CA VAL A 582 -17.41 -12.38 6.61
C VAL A 582 -18.62 -12.96 5.87
N GLU A 583 -19.82 -12.57 6.25
CA GLU A 583 -21.06 -13.04 5.66
C GLU A 583 -21.19 -12.62 4.18
N VAL A 584 -21.02 -11.31 3.92
CA VAL A 584 -21.15 -10.81 2.54
C VAL A 584 -20.01 -11.30 1.66
N GLY A 585 -18.81 -11.45 2.20
CA GLY A 585 -17.68 -11.99 1.45
C GLY A 585 -17.88 -13.45 1.00
N LYS A 586 -18.66 -14.24 1.75
CA LYS A 586 -19.03 -15.62 1.39
C LYS A 586 -20.19 -15.69 0.41
N THR A 587 -21.19 -14.85 0.60
CA THR A 587 -22.50 -15.01 -0.08
C THR A 587 -22.70 -14.05 -1.24
N GLN A 588 -22.22 -12.83 -1.09
CA GLN A 588 -22.40 -11.73 -2.05
C GLN A 588 -21.16 -10.82 -2.09
N PRO A 589 -20.00 -11.30 -2.59
CA PRO A 589 -18.72 -10.57 -2.48
C PRO A 589 -18.75 -9.13 -3.03
N ALA A 590 -19.61 -8.83 -4.01
CA ALA A 590 -19.79 -7.47 -4.53
C ALA A 590 -20.29 -6.48 -3.46
N GLU A 591 -20.96 -6.95 -2.40
CA GLU A 591 -21.39 -6.11 -1.28
C GLU A 591 -20.22 -5.62 -0.41
N LEU A 592 -19.03 -6.25 -0.49
CA LEU A 592 -17.80 -5.74 0.15
C LEU A 592 -17.49 -4.32 -0.33
N LEU A 593 -17.67 -4.06 -1.63
CA LEU A 593 -17.40 -2.73 -2.23
C LEU A 593 -18.33 -1.61 -1.72
N LYS A 594 -19.45 -1.99 -1.10
CA LYS A 594 -20.44 -1.06 -0.53
C LYS A 594 -20.31 -0.92 0.98
N ALA A 595 -19.44 -1.70 1.62
CA ALA A 595 -19.23 -1.65 3.07
C ALA A 595 -18.69 -0.28 3.50
N LYS A 596 -19.27 0.25 4.58
CA LYS A 596 -18.89 1.55 5.13
C LYS A 596 -18.43 1.39 6.57
N VAL A 597 -17.37 2.06 6.89
CA VAL A 597 -16.88 2.17 8.29
C VAL A 597 -17.83 3.07 9.07
N ARG A 598 -18.33 2.57 10.19
CA ARG A 598 -19.11 3.35 11.17
C ARG A 598 -18.22 3.98 12.21
N TYR A 599 -17.28 3.20 12.75
CA TYR A 599 -16.33 3.66 13.76
C TYR A 599 -14.94 3.08 13.48
N THR A 600 -13.93 3.89 13.75
CA THR A 600 -12.55 3.43 13.90
C THR A 600 -12.05 3.85 15.27
N ILE A 601 -11.55 2.91 16.04
CA ILE A 601 -11.02 3.11 17.38
C ILE A 601 -9.52 2.78 17.32
N VAL A 602 -8.67 3.67 17.84
CA VAL A 602 -7.22 3.47 17.94
C VAL A 602 -6.80 3.82 19.37
N GLY A 603 -6.18 2.84 20.06
CA GLY A 603 -5.79 3.02 21.46
C GLY A 603 -6.96 3.43 22.34
N GLY A 604 -8.12 2.79 22.18
CA GLY A 604 -9.34 3.06 22.95
C GLY A 604 -10.07 4.37 22.60
N LYS A 605 -9.52 5.18 21.71
CA LYS A 605 -10.13 6.47 21.30
C LYS A 605 -10.88 6.30 19.98
N ILE A 606 -12.12 6.78 19.91
CA ILE A 606 -12.89 6.83 18.66
C ILE A 606 -12.29 7.96 17.81
N VAL A 607 -11.55 7.59 16.75
CA VAL A 607 -10.88 8.52 15.83
C VAL A 607 -11.71 8.80 14.56
N HIS A 608 -12.70 7.96 14.28
CA HIS A 608 -13.71 8.14 13.24
C HIS A 608 -15.08 7.72 13.77
N ASP A 609 -16.08 8.57 13.52
CA ASP A 609 -17.48 8.34 13.85
C ASP A 609 -18.35 8.87 12.71
N ALA A 610 -18.79 7.96 11.84
CA ALA A 610 -19.59 8.30 10.66
C ALA A 610 -20.97 8.90 11.02
N THR A 611 -21.46 8.70 12.26
CA THR A 611 -22.75 9.25 12.71
C THR A 611 -22.64 10.74 13.06
N ARG A 612 -21.42 11.23 13.32
CA ARG A 612 -21.11 12.62 13.66
C ARG A 612 -20.50 13.40 12.50
N SER A 613 -20.61 12.87 11.27
CA SER A 613 -20.01 13.48 10.09
C SER A 613 -20.44 14.95 9.92
N THR A 614 -19.76 15.83 10.62
CA THR A 614 -19.46 17.18 10.11
C THR A 614 -18.31 16.97 9.12
N ARG A 615 -18.61 16.92 7.83
CA ARG A 615 -17.60 17.23 6.82
C ARG A 615 -16.92 18.51 7.31
N MET A 616 -15.67 18.42 7.73
CA MET A 616 -14.83 19.60 7.81
C MET A 616 -14.64 20.08 6.36
N ASN A 617 -15.59 20.87 5.87
CA ASN A 617 -15.43 21.71 4.69
C ASN A 617 -14.41 22.78 5.10
N GLY A 618 -13.12 22.48 4.93
CA GLY A 618 -12.06 23.43 5.31
C GLY A 618 -10.70 22.77 5.54
N LEU A 619 -10.20 21.99 4.59
CA LEU A 619 -8.77 21.75 4.40
C LEU A 619 -8.42 22.06 2.95
#